data_7d2fe1ce6f05c5840295779dade96815
#
_entry.id   7d2fe1ce6f05c5840295779dade96815
#
_cell.length_a   1.000
_cell.length_b   1.000
_cell.length_c   1.000
_cell.angle_alpha   90.00
_cell.angle_beta   90.00
_cell.angle_gamma   90.00
#
_symmetry.space_group_name_H-M   'P 1'
#
loop_
_entity.id
_entity.type
_entity.pdbx_description
1 polymer ?
#
loop_
_entity_poly.entity_id
_entity_poly.type
_entity_poly.pdbx_seq_one_letter_code
_entity_poly.pdbx_strand_id
1 'polypeptide(L)'
;MQKILLRHIFLAHAILGMLVVNLIGGVYAAPPLSNSPLFLGGNISPNVMFTLDDSGSMHFEIMPESLILQDVRYMFPRASGVYGADDYSNYVVDFEPTNRYAASLRSSHVNKIYYDPTVRYQPWSNADGSLMNNADPTCAPHNPLNTTAGCRNLTVNNTQTAYWLKSDGTRSASLSKTFYPAVYFNYVSGSINDASSYTEIEIISSTASYVGGPNRSDCTDASNCTYNEEIQNFANWYTYYRSRILLARAGIGRAFSAQGNTMRVGFAAINKGSTTVDGVATEVVKSGVRQ
;
A
#
# COMPACT_ATOMS: atom_id res chain seq x y z
N MET A 1 -61.80 29.82 65.94
CA MET A 1 -60.41 30.39 65.81
C MET A 1 -59.41 29.35 65.30
N GLN A 2 -59.43 28.11 65.72
CA GLN A 2 -58.47 27.08 65.34
C GLN A 2 -58.41 26.76 63.85
N LYS A 3 -59.53 26.72 63.13
CA LYS A 3 -59.61 26.42 61.71
C LYS A 3 -58.98 27.51 60.76
N ILE A 4 -59.00 28.76 61.20
CA ILE A 4 -58.48 29.89 60.49
C ILE A 4 -56.95 29.91 60.63
N LEU A 5 -56.41 29.60 61.77
CA LEU A 5 -54.99 29.53 62.03
C LEU A 5 -54.32 28.41 61.22
N LEU A 6 -54.94 27.24 61.09
CA LEU A 6 -54.44 26.12 60.34
C LEU A 6 -54.36 26.44 58.86
N ARG A 7 -55.34 27.17 58.30
CA ARG A 7 -55.33 27.59 56.89
C ARG A 7 -54.19 28.55 56.56
N HIS A 8 -53.86 29.46 57.46
CA HIS A 8 -52.78 30.42 57.25
C HIS A 8 -51.42 29.76 57.40
N ILE A 9 -51.26 28.74 58.21
CA ILE A 9 -50.07 27.96 58.37
C ILE A 9 -49.83 27.12 57.10
N PHE A 10 -50.87 26.47 56.55
CA PHE A 10 -50.77 25.73 55.31
C PHE A 10 -50.44 26.62 54.13
N LEU A 11 -51.04 27.79 53.99
CA LEU A 11 -50.75 28.74 52.92
C LEU A 11 -49.34 29.30 53.03
N ALA A 12 -48.83 29.58 54.23
CA ALA A 12 -47.46 30.02 54.44
C ALA A 12 -46.41 28.96 54.03
N HIS A 13 -46.65 27.71 54.35
CA HIS A 13 -45.77 26.61 53.95
C HIS A 13 -45.83 26.33 52.46
N ALA A 14 -46.99 26.46 51.80
CA ALA A 14 -47.13 26.32 50.36
C ALA A 14 -46.38 27.43 49.56
N ILE A 15 -46.46 28.69 50.10
CA ILE A 15 -45.74 29.82 49.49
C ILE A 15 -44.24 29.70 49.74
N LEU A 16 -43.79 29.25 50.89
CA LEU A 16 -42.38 29.01 51.20
C LEU A 16 -41.83 27.85 50.34
N GLY A 17 -42.61 26.79 50.15
CA GLY A 17 -42.24 25.67 49.26
C GLY A 17 -42.09 26.09 47.78
N MET A 18 -42.99 26.96 47.29
CA MET A 18 -42.86 27.50 45.91
C MET A 18 -41.67 28.45 45.77
N LEU A 19 -41.30 29.21 46.80
CA LEU A 19 -40.13 30.08 46.75
C LEU A 19 -38.82 29.31 46.76
N VAL A 20 -38.74 28.20 47.49
CA VAL A 20 -37.54 27.34 47.54
C VAL A 20 -37.36 26.60 46.26
N VAL A 21 -38.41 26.15 45.57
CA VAL A 21 -38.31 25.49 44.27
C VAL A 21 -37.81 26.44 43.20
N ASN A 22 -38.10 27.73 43.25
CA ASN A 22 -37.58 28.73 42.32
C ASN A 22 -36.11 29.14 42.59
N LEU A 23 -35.60 28.89 43.79
CA LEU A 23 -34.21 29.17 44.15
C LEU A 23 -33.24 28.03 43.80
N ILE A 24 -33.75 26.82 43.51
CA ILE A 24 -32.94 25.65 43.13
C ILE A 24 -32.84 25.49 41.61
N GLY A 25 -33.64 26.23 40.85
CA GLY A 25 -33.56 26.27 39.40
C GLY A 25 -32.43 27.15 38.87
N GLY A 26 -31.22 26.97 39.35
CA GLY A 26 -30.03 27.43 38.64
C GLY A 26 -29.95 26.69 37.35
N VAL A 27 -30.48 27.26 36.27
CA VAL A 27 -30.18 26.83 34.91
C VAL A 27 -28.68 27.06 34.74
N TYR A 28 -27.91 26.02 34.92
CA TYR A 28 -26.57 26.00 34.39
C TYR A 28 -26.74 26.09 32.88
N ALA A 29 -26.75 27.29 32.35
CA ALA A 29 -26.55 27.48 30.94
C ALA A 29 -25.22 26.83 30.62
N ALA A 30 -25.23 25.72 29.93
CA ALA A 30 -24.00 25.18 29.32
C ALA A 30 -23.32 26.35 28.61
N PRO A 31 -22.02 26.58 28.82
CA PRO A 31 -21.34 27.64 28.09
C PRO A 31 -21.67 27.47 26.61
N PRO A 32 -22.03 28.52 25.89
CA PRO A 32 -22.35 28.42 24.50
C PRO A 32 -21.15 27.77 23.82
N LEU A 33 -21.33 26.54 23.34
CA LEU A 33 -20.34 25.90 22.50
C LEU A 33 -20.11 26.87 21.35
N SER A 34 -18.87 27.34 21.20
CA SER A 34 -18.51 28.21 20.13
C SER A 34 -18.96 27.57 18.82
N ASN A 35 -19.89 28.19 18.11
CA ASN A 35 -20.30 27.78 16.78
C ASN A 35 -19.21 28.07 15.74
N SER A 36 -18.12 28.67 16.15
CA SER A 36 -16.93 28.84 15.33
C SER A 36 -16.06 27.60 15.45
N PRO A 37 -15.71 26.94 14.36
CA PRO A 37 -14.71 25.88 14.39
C PRO A 37 -13.44 26.40 15.09
N LEU A 38 -12.81 25.59 15.90
CA LEU A 38 -11.55 25.89 16.63
C LEU A 38 -10.42 26.40 15.70
N PHE A 39 -10.66 26.44 14.41
CA PHE A 39 -9.73 26.75 13.32
C PHE A 39 -9.80 28.19 12.80
N LEU A 40 -10.55 29.10 13.40
CA LEU A 40 -10.63 30.48 12.90
C LEU A 40 -9.57 31.45 13.48
N GLY A 41 -8.52 30.94 14.03
CA GLY A 41 -7.45 31.77 14.58
C GLY A 41 -6.06 31.33 14.20
N GLY A 42 -5.57 31.78 13.06
CA GLY A 42 -4.15 31.69 12.70
C GLY A 42 -3.77 30.48 11.84
N ASN A 43 -2.77 30.65 11.00
CA ASN A 43 -2.12 29.66 10.14
C ASN A 43 -1.40 28.56 10.94
N ILE A 44 -2.14 27.79 11.74
CA ILE A 44 -1.55 26.62 12.41
C ILE A 44 -1.66 25.43 11.48
N SER A 45 -0.52 24.98 10.97
CA SER A 45 -0.46 23.76 10.14
C SER A 45 -1.04 22.57 10.91
N PRO A 46 -1.96 21.80 10.31
CA PRO A 46 -2.56 20.63 10.96
C PRO A 46 -1.49 19.59 11.29
N ASN A 47 -1.70 18.89 12.40
CA ASN A 47 -0.90 17.73 12.77
C ASN A 47 -1.54 16.48 12.20
N VAL A 48 -0.80 15.76 11.38
CA VAL A 48 -1.23 14.51 10.77
C VAL A 48 -0.31 13.38 11.24
N MET A 49 -0.86 12.38 11.92
CA MET A 49 -0.13 11.15 12.21
C MET A 49 -0.52 10.10 11.17
N PHE A 50 0.44 9.67 10.39
CA PHE A 50 0.26 8.64 9.39
C PHE A 50 0.76 7.29 9.93
N THR A 51 -0.09 6.26 9.90
CA THR A 51 0.29 4.90 10.31
C THR A 51 0.25 3.97 9.11
N LEU A 52 1.39 3.34 8.83
CA LEU A 52 1.53 2.34 7.76
C LEU A 52 1.51 0.94 8.37
N ASP A 53 0.73 0.06 7.77
CA ASP A 53 0.86 -1.37 7.99
C ASP A 53 2.14 -1.87 7.31
N ASP A 54 3.08 -2.39 8.08
CA ASP A 54 4.31 -3.04 7.65
C ASP A 54 4.39 -4.51 8.13
N SER A 55 3.23 -5.12 8.38
CA SER A 55 3.11 -6.55 8.71
C SER A 55 3.61 -7.45 7.58
N GLY A 56 3.86 -8.73 7.90
CA GLY A 56 4.41 -9.69 6.94
C GLY A 56 3.58 -9.85 5.65
N SER A 57 2.25 -9.68 5.73
CA SER A 57 1.36 -9.75 4.56
C SER A 57 1.55 -8.60 3.55
N MET A 58 2.17 -7.50 3.98
CA MET A 58 2.50 -6.39 3.08
C MET A 58 3.65 -6.72 2.12
N HIS A 59 4.39 -7.78 2.37
CA HIS A 59 5.42 -8.26 1.43
C HIS A 59 4.87 -9.13 0.30
N PHE A 60 3.59 -9.50 0.33
CA PHE A 60 2.97 -10.32 -0.71
C PHE A 60 2.91 -9.58 -2.06
N GLU A 61 3.13 -10.36 -3.13
CA GLU A 61 3.13 -9.87 -4.52
C GLU A 61 1.81 -10.21 -5.24
N ILE A 62 0.74 -10.53 -4.48
CA ILE A 62 -0.59 -10.92 -4.98
C ILE A 62 -1.66 -10.10 -4.25
N MET A 63 -2.61 -9.55 -5.02
CA MET A 63 -3.75 -8.80 -4.53
C MET A 63 -4.96 -8.93 -5.48
N PRO A 64 -6.19 -9.26 -4.99
CA PRO A 64 -6.57 -9.45 -3.59
C PRO A 64 -6.02 -10.75 -2.97
N GLU A 65 -6.10 -10.84 -1.65
CA GLU A 65 -5.57 -11.99 -0.89
C GLU A 65 -6.29 -13.32 -1.20
N SER A 66 -7.55 -13.25 -1.63
CA SER A 66 -8.35 -14.40 -2.07
C SER A 66 -7.74 -15.18 -3.25
N LEU A 67 -6.76 -14.60 -3.94
CA LEU A 67 -6.02 -15.27 -5.02
C LEU A 67 -4.85 -16.13 -4.51
N ILE A 68 -4.49 -16.02 -3.23
CA ILE A 68 -3.41 -16.78 -2.63
C ILE A 68 -3.86 -18.23 -2.48
N LEU A 69 -3.11 -19.14 -3.07
CA LEU A 69 -3.36 -20.57 -3.05
C LEU A 69 -2.11 -21.31 -2.53
N GLN A 70 -2.28 -22.29 -1.65
CA GLN A 70 -1.19 -23.11 -1.11
C GLN A 70 -0.03 -22.28 -0.54
N ASP A 71 -0.33 -21.16 0.12
CA ASP A 71 0.66 -20.20 0.64
C ASP A 71 1.59 -19.57 -0.43
N VAL A 72 1.25 -19.70 -1.70
CA VAL A 72 1.97 -19.03 -2.80
C VAL A 72 1.63 -17.54 -2.78
N ARG A 73 2.60 -16.72 -2.43
CA ARG A 73 2.44 -15.30 -2.15
C ARG A 73 3.31 -14.42 -3.04
N TYR A 74 4.23 -15.02 -3.79
CA TYR A 74 5.28 -14.35 -4.56
C TYR A 74 5.20 -14.71 -6.04
N MET A 75 5.47 -13.71 -6.87
CA MET A 75 5.52 -13.87 -8.33
C MET A 75 6.90 -14.34 -8.78
N PHE A 76 7.94 -14.08 -7.98
CA PHE A 76 9.33 -14.40 -8.29
C PHE A 76 9.98 -15.22 -7.17
N PRO A 77 10.88 -16.15 -7.52
CA PRO A 77 11.74 -16.78 -6.53
C PRO A 77 12.52 -15.74 -5.73
N ARG A 78 12.58 -15.92 -4.43
CA ARG A 78 13.22 -14.95 -3.55
C ARG A 78 14.74 -15.06 -3.59
N ALA A 79 15.39 -13.90 -3.52
CA ALA A 79 16.75 -13.82 -3.04
C ALA A 79 16.75 -13.81 -1.50
N SER A 80 17.70 -14.50 -0.88
CA SER A 80 17.88 -14.50 0.58
C SER A 80 18.10 -13.08 1.10
N GLY A 81 17.48 -12.76 2.23
CA GLY A 81 17.69 -11.48 2.91
C GLY A 81 16.94 -10.26 2.35
N VAL A 82 16.12 -10.42 1.33
CA VAL A 82 15.39 -9.30 0.70
C VAL A 82 14.44 -8.59 1.66
N TYR A 83 13.80 -9.33 2.56
CA TYR A 83 12.78 -8.80 3.48
C TYR A 83 13.15 -8.99 4.96
N GLY A 84 14.45 -9.04 5.29
CA GLY A 84 14.94 -9.32 6.63
C GLY A 84 15.40 -10.79 6.80
N ALA A 85 15.59 -11.20 8.03
CA ALA A 85 16.25 -12.48 8.37
C ALA A 85 15.45 -13.73 8.10
N ASP A 86 14.28 -13.66 7.44
CA ASP A 86 13.48 -14.74 7.55
C ASP A 86 12.66 -15.25 6.53
N ASP A 87 12.36 -16.28 6.68
CA ASP A 87 11.40 -17.39 6.79
C ASP A 87 10.21 -17.37 5.85
N TYR A 88 10.20 -16.51 4.85
CA TYR A 88 9.22 -16.66 3.79
C TYR A 88 9.61 -17.89 2.96
N SER A 89 8.78 -18.90 3.02
CA SER A 89 8.88 -20.06 2.15
C SER A 89 9.00 -19.60 0.70
N ASN A 90 9.93 -20.16 -0.07
CA ASN A 90 10.11 -19.82 -1.47
C ASN A 90 9.02 -20.45 -2.35
N TYR A 91 7.74 -20.12 -2.04
CA TYR A 91 6.54 -20.57 -2.72
C TYR A 91 6.13 -19.50 -3.72
N VAL A 92 6.23 -19.83 -5.00
CA VAL A 92 6.08 -18.88 -6.09
C VAL A 92 5.13 -19.38 -7.17
N VAL A 93 4.57 -18.44 -7.92
CA VAL A 93 3.78 -18.75 -9.10
C VAL A 93 4.72 -19.26 -10.21
N ASP A 94 4.35 -20.36 -10.87
CA ASP A 94 5.10 -20.90 -12.00
C ASP A 94 5.16 -19.91 -13.17
N PHE A 95 6.09 -20.10 -14.09
CA PHE A 95 6.24 -19.29 -15.31
C PHE A 95 5.74 -20.00 -16.56
N GLU A 96 5.30 -21.24 -16.45
CA GLU A 96 4.79 -22.02 -17.58
C GLU A 96 3.56 -21.34 -18.22
N PRO A 97 3.59 -20.95 -19.51
CA PRO A 97 2.49 -20.19 -20.13
C PRO A 97 1.14 -20.92 -20.13
N THR A 98 1.16 -22.24 -20.19
CA THR A 98 -0.05 -23.08 -20.13
C THR A 98 -0.61 -23.23 -18.71
N ASN A 99 0.11 -22.76 -17.71
CA ASN A 99 -0.33 -22.75 -16.34
C ASN A 99 -1.31 -21.62 -16.10
N ARG A 100 -2.58 -21.96 -15.80
CA ARG A 100 -3.66 -20.99 -15.54
C ARG A 100 -3.32 -19.97 -14.45
N TYR A 101 -2.57 -20.37 -13.42
CA TYR A 101 -2.16 -19.44 -12.36
C TYR A 101 -1.00 -18.55 -12.80
N ALA A 102 -0.10 -19.04 -13.64
CA ALA A 102 0.94 -18.21 -14.26
C ALA A 102 0.29 -17.09 -15.08
N ALA A 103 -0.66 -17.44 -15.95
CA ALA A 103 -1.37 -16.50 -16.80
C ALA A 103 -2.23 -15.50 -16.00
N SER A 104 -3.07 -15.99 -15.08
CA SER A 104 -3.99 -15.12 -14.35
C SER A 104 -3.28 -14.21 -13.34
N LEU A 105 -2.31 -14.74 -12.57
CA LEU A 105 -1.62 -13.95 -11.54
C LEU A 105 -0.55 -13.01 -12.10
N ARG A 106 -0.07 -13.22 -13.34
CA ARG A 106 0.78 -12.26 -14.06
C ARG A 106 -0.01 -11.35 -15.00
N SER A 107 -1.31 -11.21 -14.77
CA SER A 107 -2.17 -10.25 -15.43
C SER A 107 -2.70 -9.22 -14.43
N SER A 108 -2.55 -7.93 -14.71
CA SER A 108 -3.13 -6.83 -13.93
C SER A 108 -4.66 -6.87 -13.90
N HIS A 109 -5.28 -7.57 -14.85
CA HIS A 109 -6.73 -7.82 -14.85
C HIS A 109 -7.17 -8.59 -13.60
N VAL A 110 -6.36 -9.52 -13.11
CA VAL A 110 -6.64 -10.38 -11.95
C VAL A 110 -5.83 -9.93 -10.73
N ASN A 111 -4.50 -9.96 -10.82
CA ASN A 111 -3.61 -9.53 -9.75
C ASN A 111 -3.37 -8.01 -9.84
N LYS A 112 -4.06 -7.23 -9.02
CA LYS A 112 -4.13 -5.76 -9.13
C LYS A 112 -2.83 -5.03 -8.82
N ILE A 113 -1.82 -5.71 -8.34
CA ILE A 113 -0.47 -5.14 -8.13
C ILE A 113 0.55 -5.66 -9.13
N TYR A 114 0.17 -6.59 -10.01
CA TYR A 114 1.06 -7.01 -11.09
C TYR A 114 1.20 -5.93 -12.15
N TYR A 115 2.23 -6.04 -12.98
CA TYR A 115 2.57 -5.09 -14.03
C TYR A 115 1.39 -4.85 -14.98
N ASP A 116 1.06 -3.58 -15.19
CA ASP A 116 0.08 -3.12 -16.17
C ASP A 116 0.80 -2.30 -17.25
N PRO A 117 0.87 -2.74 -18.51
CA PRO A 117 1.59 -2.04 -19.56
C PRO A 117 0.99 -0.66 -19.90
N THR A 118 -0.23 -0.37 -19.47
CA THR A 118 -0.88 0.94 -19.68
C THR A 118 -0.51 1.99 -18.64
N VAL A 119 0.22 1.59 -17.59
CA VAL A 119 0.61 2.45 -16.46
C VAL A 119 2.10 2.77 -16.53
N ARG A 120 2.45 4.04 -16.39
CA ARG A 120 3.82 4.48 -16.17
C ARG A 120 4.22 4.28 -14.71
N TYR A 121 5.24 3.46 -14.45
CA TYR A 121 5.80 3.23 -13.12
C TYR A 121 7.00 4.15 -12.86
N GLN A 122 6.75 5.26 -12.18
CA GLN A 122 7.81 6.18 -11.78
C GLN A 122 8.52 5.67 -10.52
N PRO A 123 9.85 5.87 -10.37
CA PRO A 123 10.55 5.66 -9.11
C PRO A 123 9.89 6.41 -7.94
N TRP A 124 10.19 6.00 -6.72
CA TRP A 124 9.70 6.71 -5.53
C TRP A 124 10.24 8.13 -5.46
N SER A 125 9.50 8.99 -4.77
CA SER A 125 9.95 10.35 -4.48
C SER A 125 10.91 10.35 -3.28
N ASN A 126 11.98 11.12 -3.39
CA ASN A 126 12.83 11.51 -2.28
C ASN A 126 12.13 12.55 -1.38
N ALA A 127 12.72 12.83 -0.22
CA ALA A 127 12.18 13.81 0.72
C ALA A 127 12.10 15.26 0.16
N ASP A 128 12.95 15.58 -0.81
CA ASP A 128 12.97 16.88 -1.51
C ASP A 128 11.98 16.96 -2.69
N GLY A 129 11.20 15.89 -2.92
CA GLY A 129 10.24 15.78 -4.01
C GLY A 129 10.84 15.31 -5.35
N SER A 130 12.16 15.21 -5.47
CA SER A 130 12.79 14.60 -6.65
C SER A 130 12.46 13.10 -6.73
N LEU A 131 12.60 12.50 -7.91
CA LEU A 131 12.44 11.06 -8.05
C LEU A 131 13.76 10.35 -7.75
N MET A 132 13.67 9.15 -7.21
CA MET A 132 14.79 8.22 -7.16
C MET A 132 15.20 7.82 -8.60
N ASN A 133 16.35 7.19 -8.73
CA ASN A 133 16.83 6.75 -10.06
C ASN A 133 15.94 5.65 -10.65
N ASN A 134 15.85 5.63 -11.97
CA ASN A 134 15.27 4.47 -12.66
C ASN A 134 16.04 3.19 -12.28
N ALA A 135 15.32 2.11 -12.12
CA ALA A 135 15.92 0.81 -11.88
C ALA A 135 16.67 0.32 -13.12
N ASP A 136 17.87 -0.21 -12.94
CA ASP A 136 18.61 -0.84 -14.04
C ASP A 136 17.94 -2.17 -14.42
N PRO A 137 17.43 -2.36 -15.66
CA PRO A 137 16.82 -3.62 -16.08
C PRO A 137 17.75 -4.82 -15.99
N THR A 138 19.07 -4.62 -16.11
CA THR A 138 20.07 -5.70 -16.01
C THR A 138 20.39 -6.09 -14.57
N CYS A 139 20.02 -5.24 -13.60
CA CYS A 139 20.20 -5.45 -12.17
C CYS A 139 19.11 -4.69 -11.38
N ALA A 140 17.84 -5.00 -11.62
CA ALA A 140 16.72 -4.37 -10.92
C ALA A 140 16.74 -4.74 -9.42
N PRO A 141 16.91 -3.75 -8.51
CA PRO A 141 17.04 -4.02 -7.09
C PRO A 141 15.82 -4.73 -6.50
N HIS A 142 16.06 -5.72 -5.67
CA HIS A 142 14.98 -6.38 -4.92
C HIS A 142 14.37 -5.45 -3.87
N ASN A 143 15.17 -4.57 -3.31
CA ASN A 143 14.77 -3.56 -2.33
C ASN A 143 15.41 -2.21 -2.71
N PRO A 144 14.64 -1.19 -3.09
CA PRO A 144 15.19 0.09 -3.52
C PRO A 144 15.94 0.85 -2.40
N LEU A 145 15.65 0.55 -1.13
CA LEU A 145 16.31 1.16 0.03
C LEU A 145 17.52 0.36 0.53
N ASN A 146 17.72 -0.86 0.04
CA ASN A 146 18.86 -1.71 0.40
C ASN A 146 19.35 -2.46 -0.84
N THR A 147 20.22 -1.84 -1.60
CA THR A 147 20.79 -2.41 -2.82
C THR A 147 21.70 -3.62 -2.54
N THR A 148 22.20 -3.79 -1.30
CA THR A 148 22.97 -4.98 -0.91
C THR A 148 22.10 -6.24 -0.78
N ALA A 149 20.76 -6.10 -0.76
CA ALA A 149 19.82 -7.22 -0.84
C ALA A 149 19.82 -7.93 -2.20
N GLY A 150 20.65 -7.49 -3.13
CA GLY A 150 20.76 -8.05 -4.48
C GLY A 150 19.75 -7.49 -5.46
N CYS A 151 19.83 -8.00 -6.69
CA CYS A 151 19.03 -7.54 -7.81
C CYS A 151 18.67 -8.71 -8.74
N ARG A 152 17.75 -8.45 -9.66
CA ARG A 152 17.36 -9.39 -10.72
C ARG A 152 17.71 -8.82 -12.08
N ASN A 153 18.37 -9.62 -12.91
CA ASN A 153 18.47 -9.30 -14.32
C ASN A 153 17.14 -9.67 -15.02
N LEU A 154 16.44 -8.67 -15.54
CA LEU A 154 15.13 -8.79 -16.17
C LEU A 154 15.25 -9.04 -17.69
N THR A 155 16.45 -8.94 -18.25
CA THR A 155 16.70 -8.99 -19.72
C THR A 155 17.17 -10.35 -20.20
N VAL A 156 17.36 -11.32 -19.30
CA VAL A 156 17.83 -12.67 -19.62
C VAL A 156 17.10 -13.72 -18.80
N ASN A 157 17.17 -14.97 -19.24
CA ASN A 157 16.67 -16.10 -18.47
C ASN A 157 17.37 -16.20 -17.11
N ASN A 158 16.60 -16.48 -16.09
CA ASN A 158 17.07 -16.74 -14.73
C ASN A 158 16.84 -18.22 -14.41
N THR A 159 17.76 -18.84 -13.66
CA THR A 159 17.59 -20.20 -13.15
C THR A 159 17.59 -20.16 -11.63
N GLN A 160 16.49 -20.58 -11.01
CA GLN A 160 16.33 -20.56 -9.54
C GLN A 160 15.52 -21.75 -9.03
N THR A 161 15.81 -22.16 -7.80
CA THR A 161 15.11 -23.22 -7.10
C THR A 161 13.99 -22.65 -6.25
N ALA A 162 12.78 -23.19 -6.40
CA ALA A 162 11.59 -22.80 -5.65
C ALA A 162 10.57 -23.95 -5.56
N TYR A 163 9.49 -23.70 -4.84
CA TYR A 163 8.28 -24.54 -4.86
C TYR A 163 7.25 -23.85 -5.74
N TRP A 164 7.02 -24.40 -6.92
CA TRP A 164 6.24 -23.78 -7.99
C TRP A 164 4.76 -24.16 -7.91
N LEU A 165 3.87 -23.18 -8.00
CA LEU A 165 2.42 -23.42 -8.11
C LEU A 165 2.10 -23.99 -9.49
N LYS A 166 1.60 -25.21 -9.51
CA LYS A 166 1.23 -25.93 -10.75
C LYS A 166 -0.21 -25.61 -11.17
N SER A 167 -0.55 -25.94 -12.43
CA SER A 167 -1.90 -25.75 -12.99
C SER A 167 -3.00 -26.50 -12.24
N ASP A 168 -2.67 -27.60 -11.56
CA ASP A 168 -3.60 -28.35 -10.73
C ASP A 168 -3.88 -27.69 -9.36
N GLY A 169 -3.22 -26.56 -9.07
CA GLY A 169 -3.35 -25.84 -7.81
C GLY A 169 -2.51 -26.39 -6.67
N THR A 170 -1.66 -27.38 -6.91
CA THR A 170 -0.69 -27.88 -5.92
C THR A 170 0.67 -27.25 -6.12
N ARG A 171 1.56 -27.37 -5.12
CA ARG A 171 2.96 -26.97 -5.24
C ARG A 171 3.82 -28.12 -5.72
N SER A 172 4.87 -27.82 -6.49
CA SER A 172 5.93 -28.79 -6.79
C SER A 172 6.74 -29.11 -5.52
N ALA A 173 7.53 -30.18 -5.56
CA ALA A 173 8.70 -30.29 -4.69
C ALA A 173 9.66 -29.11 -4.98
N SER A 174 10.69 -28.94 -4.16
CA SER A 174 11.77 -27.98 -4.43
C SER A 174 12.45 -28.35 -5.75
N LEU A 175 12.34 -27.46 -6.74
CA LEU A 175 12.74 -27.73 -8.12
C LEU A 175 13.39 -26.50 -8.73
N SER A 176 14.53 -26.70 -9.41
CA SER A 176 15.17 -25.65 -10.19
C SER A 176 14.49 -25.51 -11.55
N LYS A 177 14.08 -24.28 -11.91
CA LYS A 177 13.52 -23.95 -13.21
C LYS A 177 14.24 -22.75 -13.81
N THR A 178 14.30 -22.74 -15.14
CA THR A 178 14.72 -21.58 -15.93
C THR A 178 13.48 -20.87 -16.44
N PHE A 179 13.44 -19.55 -16.30
CA PHE A 179 12.30 -18.71 -16.70
C PHE A 179 12.78 -17.33 -17.15
N TYR A 180 12.00 -16.69 -18.02
CA TYR A 180 12.20 -15.30 -18.40
C TYR A 180 11.40 -14.41 -17.43
N PRO A 181 12.06 -13.45 -16.74
CA PRO A 181 11.40 -12.72 -15.64
C PRO A 181 10.48 -11.58 -16.11
N ALA A 182 10.80 -10.92 -17.23
CA ALA A 182 10.02 -9.78 -17.71
C ALA A 182 8.87 -10.22 -18.61
N VAL A 183 7.86 -10.85 -18.00
CA VAL A 183 6.68 -11.40 -18.67
C VAL A 183 5.41 -10.93 -17.99
N TYR A 184 4.40 -10.62 -18.79
CA TYR A 184 3.04 -10.34 -18.31
C TYR A 184 2.00 -10.96 -19.26
N PHE A 185 0.76 -11.02 -18.81
CA PHE A 185 -0.32 -11.63 -19.56
C PHE A 185 -1.48 -10.63 -19.75
N ASN A 186 -1.83 -10.39 -20.98
CA ASN A 186 -3.01 -9.61 -21.33
C ASN A 186 -4.23 -10.50 -21.36
N TYR A 187 -5.22 -10.19 -20.51
CA TYR A 187 -6.52 -10.84 -20.58
C TYR A 187 -7.24 -10.42 -21.87
N VAL A 188 -7.71 -11.40 -22.63
CA VAL A 188 -8.41 -11.18 -23.89
C VAL A 188 -9.92 -11.36 -23.71
N SER A 189 -10.34 -12.56 -23.32
CA SER A 189 -11.77 -12.89 -23.10
C SER A 189 -11.88 -14.31 -22.51
N GLY A 190 -13.04 -14.61 -21.92
CA GLY A 190 -13.34 -15.96 -21.44
C GLY A 190 -13.24 -16.09 -19.92
N SER A 191 -12.87 -17.27 -19.42
CA SER A 191 -12.72 -17.49 -17.99
C SER A 191 -11.37 -17.02 -17.50
N ILE A 192 -11.33 -16.24 -16.41
CA ILE A 192 -10.08 -15.84 -15.75
C ILE A 192 -9.27 -17.02 -15.17
N ASN A 193 -9.90 -18.19 -15.09
CA ASN A 193 -9.26 -19.43 -14.61
C ASN A 193 -8.74 -20.32 -15.74
N ASP A 194 -8.73 -19.81 -16.97
CA ASP A 194 -8.25 -20.55 -18.14
C ASP A 194 -7.07 -19.80 -18.76
N ALA A 195 -5.94 -20.48 -18.94
CA ALA A 195 -4.75 -19.88 -19.54
C ALA A 195 -5.00 -19.39 -20.97
N SER A 196 -5.90 -20.05 -21.71
CA SER A 196 -6.26 -19.66 -23.09
C SER A 196 -7.00 -18.32 -23.18
N SER A 197 -7.47 -17.79 -22.05
CA SER A 197 -8.09 -16.45 -21.95
C SER A 197 -7.08 -15.31 -21.97
N TYR A 198 -5.79 -15.62 -22.02
CA TYR A 198 -4.70 -14.64 -21.92
C TYR A 198 -3.72 -14.78 -23.10
N THR A 199 -3.09 -13.67 -23.45
CA THR A 199 -1.94 -13.64 -24.34
C THR A 199 -0.70 -13.31 -23.52
N GLU A 200 0.30 -14.18 -23.59
CA GLU A 200 1.60 -13.95 -22.98
C GLU A 200 2.40 -12.91 -23.76
N ILE A 201 3.05 -12.01 -23.05
CA ILE A 201 3.95 -11.01 -23.60
C ILE A 201 5.27 -11.07 -22.82
N GLU A 202 6.32 -11.53 -23.48
CA GLU A 202 7.70 -11.39 -23.01
C GLU A 202 8.30 -10.07 -23.50
N ILE A 203 8.92 -9.31 -22.58
CA ILE A 203 9.57 -8.05 -22.94
C ILE A 203 10.99 -8.35 -23.41
N ILE A 204 11.14 -8.63 -24.69
CA ILE A 204 12.39 -9.03 -25.35
C ILE A 204 12.80 -8.08 -26.47
N SER A 205 14.10 -7.93 -26.71
CA SER A 205 14.64 -6.96 -27.67
C SER A 205 14.32 -7.26 -29.15
N SER A 206 13.85 -8.47 -29.45
CA SER A 206 13.40 -8.84 -30.78
C SER A 206 11.99 -8.35 -31.11
N THR A 207 11.21 -7.96 -30.15
CA THR A 207 9.85 -7.39 -30.35
C THR A 207 9.95 -5.91 -30.70
N ALA A 208 9.36 -5.53 -31.83
CA ALA A 208 9.50 -4.18 -32.39
C ALA A 208 8.85 -3.10 -31.51
N SER A 209 7.67 -3.40 -30.94
CA SER A 209 6.95 -2.47 -30.05
C SER A 209 5.99 -3.20 -29.11
N TYR A 210 5.64 -2.54 -28.04
CA TYR A 210 4.69 -3.00 -27.00
C TYR A 210 3.52 -2.04 -26.91
N VAL A 211 2.31 -2.59 -26.77
CA VAL A 211 1.10 -1.78 -26.62
C VAL A 211 1.12 -1.11 -25.25
N GLY A 212 1.15 0.21 -25.26
CA GLY A 212 1.03 1.05 -24.08
C GLY A 212 -0.39 1.61 -23.90
N GLY A 213 -0.50 2.84 -23.49
CA GLY A 213 -1.77 3.54 -23.24
C GLY A 213 -1.56 5.02 -22.97
N PRO A 214 -2.64 5.79 -22.79
CA PRO A 214 -2.57 7.25 -22.67
C PRO A 214 -1.76 7.75 -21.47
N ASN A 215 -1.52 6.89 -20.49
CA ASN A 215 -0.72 7.22 -19.29
C ASN A 215 0.77 6.87 -19.45
N ARG A 216 1.21 6.37 -20.61
CA ARG A 216 2.58 6.00 -20.90
C ARG A 216 3.38 7.20 -21.48
N SER A 217 3.44 8.26 -20.66
CA SER A 217 4.22 9.47 -21.02
C SER A 217 5.74 9.27 -20.96
N ASP A 218 6.20 8.08 -20.64
CA ASP A 218 7.58 7.61 -20.72
C ASP A 218 7.93 7.07 -22.11
N CYS A 219 6.93 6.74 -22.93
CA CYS A 219 7.14 6.28 -24.29
C CYS A 219 7.12 7.44 -25.29
N THR A 220 7.95 7.36 -26.32
CA THR A 220 7.96 8.33 -27.43
C THR A 220 6.62 8.33 -28.17
N ASP A 221 6.03 7.16 -28.37
CA ASP A 221 4.64 6.97 -28.75
C ASP A 221 3.93 6.20 -27.62
N ALA A 222 3.01 6.89 -26.92
CA ALA A 222 2.30 6.32 -25.78
C ALA A 222 1.52 5.03 -26.13
N SER A 223 1.13 4.86 -27.39
CA SER A 223 0.42 3.67 -27.87
C SER A 223 1.36 2.51 -28.22
N ASN A 224 2.62 2.82 -28.55
CA ASN A 224 3.60 1.85 -29.07
C ASN A 224 4.98 2.09 -28.46
N CYS A 225 5.19 1.60 -27.25
CA CYS A 225 6.47 1.72 -26.55
C CYS A 225 7.55 0.84 -27.19
N THR A 226 8.77 1.34 -27.28
CA THR A 226 9.93 0.55 -27.69
C THR A 226 10.32 -0.47 -26.62
N TYR A 227 11.16 -1.44 -26.98
CA TYR A 227 11.73 -2.38 -25.99
C TYR A 227 12.40 -1.67 -24.82
N ASN A 228 13.20 -0.65 -25.06
CA ASN A 228 13.91 0.04 -23.99
C ASN A 228 12.98 0.78 -23.04
N GLU A 229 11.91 1.39 -23.56
CA GLU A 229 10.89 2.07 -22.76
C GLU A 229 10.10 1.05 -21.94
N GLU A 230 9.70 -0.08 -22.54
CA GLU A 230 8.91 -1.10 -21.87
C GLU A 230 9.69 -1.84 -20.79
N ILE A 231 10.93 -2.27 -21.08
CA ILE A 231 11.77 -2.98 -20.08
C ILE A 231 12.15 -2.04 -18.92
N GLN A 232 12.34 -0.73 -19.19
CA GLN A 232 12.59 0.26 -18.16
C GLN A 232 11.37 0.43 -17.24
N ASN A 233 10.17 0.51 -17.82
CA ASN A 233 8.94 0.62 -17.06
C ASN A 233 8.69 -0.63 -16.20
N PHE A 234 8.96 -1.82 -16.75
CA PHE A 234 8.89 -3.09 -16.03
C PHE A 234 9.91 -3.15 -14.88
N ALA A 235 11.15 -2.68 -15.10
CA ALA A 235 12.18 -2.62 -14.06
C ALA A 235 11.79 -1.68 -12.92
N ASN A 236 11.21 -0.53 -13.23
CA ASN A 236 10.67 0.38 -12.23
C ASN A 236 9.50 -0.25 -11.45
N TRP A 237 8.57 -0.93 -12.13
CA TRP A 237 7.53 -1.68 -11.45
C TRP A 237 8.12 -2.75 -10.53
N TYR A 238 9.03 -3.57 -11.02
CA TYR A 238 9.68 -4.62 -10.25
C TYR A 238 10.32 -4.09 -8.97
N THR A 239 11.03 -2.99 -9.06
CA THR A 239 11.79 -2.41 -7.95
C THR A 239 10.90 -1.67 -6.95
N TYR A 240 9.93 -0.89 -7.44
CA TYR A 240 9.21 0.09 -6.64
C TYR A 240 7.75 -0.26 -6.32
N TYR A 241 7.16 -1.29 -7.00
CA TYR A 241 5.70 -1.52 -6.95
C TYR A 241 5.27 -2.97 -6.79
N ARG A 242 6.14 -3.95 -7.05
CA ARG A 242 5.74 -5.36 -7.20
C ARG A 242 5.07 -5.99 -5.96
N SER A 243 5.25 -5.44 -4.76
CA SER A 243 4.60 -5.92 -3.53
C SER A 243 3.70 -4.86 -2.90
N ARG A 244 2.78 -5.26 -2.03
CA ARG A 244 1.85 -4.36 -1.34
C ARG A 244 2.60 -3.24 -0.60
N ILE A 245 3.67 -3.55 0.13
CA ILE A 245 4.45 -2.54 0.87
C ILE A 245 5.18 -1.58 -0.07
N LEU A 246 5.73 -2.07 -1.19
CA LEU A 246 6.39 -1.22 -2.18
C LEU A 246 5.40 -0.26 -2.83
N LEU A 247 4.23 -0.77 -3.24
CA LEU A 247 3.14 0.04 -3.80
C LEU A 247 2.61 1.07 -2.79
N ALA A 248 2.40 0.68 -1.53
CA ALA A 248 1.96 1.59 -0.47
C ALA A 248 2.96 2.73 -0.26
N ARG A 249 4.26 2.44 -0.21
CA ARG A 249 5.31 3.46 -0.09
C ARG A 249 5.35 4.40 -1.30
N ALA A 250 5.14 3.90 -2.51
CA ALA A 250 5.04 4.73 -3.71
C ALA A 250 3.87 5.73 -3.61
N GLY A 251 2.68 5.25 -3.22
CA GLY A 251 1.48 6.08 -3.06
C GLY A 251 1.65 7.14 -1.97
N ILE A 252 2.19 6.74 -0.82
CA ILE A 252 2.43 7.64 0.32
C ILE A 252 3.46 8.70 -0.03
N GLY A 253 4.61 8.31 -0.61
CA GLY A 253 5.65 9.24 -1.01
C GLY A 253 5.12 10.31 -1.97
N ARG A 254 4.32 9.92 -2.96
CA ARG A 254 3.66 10.87 -3.87
C ARG A 254 2.67 11.80 -3.17
N ALA A 255 1.84 11.26 -2.28
CA ALA A 255 0.85 12.04 -1.56
C ALA A 255 1.52 13.12 -0.70
N PHE A 256 2.59 12.79 0.01
CA PHE A 256 3.28 13.74 0.88
C PHE A 256 4.18 14.69 0.10
N SER A 257 4.86 14.27 -0.95
CA SER A 257 5.66 15.18 -1.80
C SER A 257 4.83 16.29 -2.47
N ALA A 258 3.54 16.01 -2.71
CA ALA A 258 2.62 16.99 -3.30
C ALA A 258 2.07 18.02 -2.28
N GLN A 259 2.20 17.79 -0.96
CA GLN A 259 1.61 18.66 0.07
C GLN A 259 2.49 19.86 0.47
N GLY A 260 3.78 19.82 0.20
CA GLY A 260 4.70 20.87 0.63
C GLY A 260 4.70 21.06 2.16
N ASN A 261 4.85 22.31 2.63
CA ASN A 261 4.95 22.65 4.06
C ASN A 261 3.59 23.04 4.68
N THR A 262 2.49 22.58 4.13
CA THR A 262 1.13 22.97 4.58
C THR A 262 0.66 22.21 5.82
N MET A 263 1.33 21.11 6.19
CA MET A 263 0.99 20.29 7.35
C MET A 263 2.23 19.81 8.09
N ARG A 264 2.05 19.44 9.34
CA ARG A 264 3.06 18.74 10.16
C ARG A 264 2.74 17.25 10.18
N VAL A 265 3.72 16.42 9.84
CA VAL A 265 3.50 14.98 9.68
C VAL A 265 4.31 14.19 10.70
N GLY A 266 3.66 13.26 11.36
CA GLY A 266 4.29 12.18 12.11
C GLY A 266 4.11 10.85 11.39
N PHE A 267 5.00 9.90 11.65
CA PHE A 267 4.96 8.59 11.02
C PHE A 267 5.03 7.47 12.04
N ALA A 268 4.16 6.49 11.85
CA ALA A 268 4.09 5.27 12.64
C ALA A 268 4.06 4.03 11.74
N ALA A 269 4.46 2.89 12.28
CA ALA A 269 4.35 1.60 11.63
C ALA A 269 4.00 0.53 12.68
N ILE A 270 3.18 -0.44 12.30
CA ILE A 270 2.60 -1.40 13.23
C ILE A 270 3.67 -2.37 13.77
N ASN A 271 4.65 -2.72 12.96
CA ASN A 271 5.59 -3.81 13.24
C ASN A 271 7.06 -3.34 13.37
N LYS A 272 7.26 -2.16 13.93
CA LYS A 272 8.59 -1.54 13.95
C LYS A 272 9.54 -2.08 15.03
N GLY A 273 9.01 -2.67 16.09
CA GLY A 273 9.76 -2.96 17.32
C GLY A 273 10.02 -1.71 18.17
N SER A 274 10.54 -1.90 19.39
CA SER A 274 10.77 -0.82 20.33
C SER A 274 11.94 0.08 19.91
N THR A 275 11.72 1.38 19.92
CA THR A 275 12.76 2.42 19.71
C THR A 275 12.41 3.66 20.53
N THR A 276 13.38 4.58 20.69
CA THR A 276 13.14 5.87 21.34
C THR A 276 12.89 6.94 20.28
N VAL A 277 11.79 7.66 20.43
CA VAL A 277 11.41 8.81 19.60
C VAL A 277 11.18 10.00 20.52
N ASP A 278 11.88 11.09 20.30
CA ASP A 278 11.80 12.32 21.10
C ASP A 278 11.98 12.05 22.62
N GLY A 279 12.88 11.13 22.99
CA GLY A 279 13.16 10.75 24.38
C GLY A 279 12.17 9.76 25.00
N VAL A 280 11.12 9.34 24.26
CA VAL A 280 10.10 8.40 24.73
C VAL A 280 10.23 7.05 24.04
N ALA A 281 10.26 5.96 24.81
CA ALA A 281 10.22 4.62 24.27
C ALA A 281 8.84 4.35 23.63
N THR A 282 8.85 3.85 22.39
CA THR A 282 7.62 3.56 21.64
C THR A 282 7.83 2.36 20.71
N GLU A 283 6.77 1.58 20.53
CA GLU A 283 6.77 0.41 19.64
C GLU A 283 6.17 0.69 18.27
N VAL A 284 5.46 1.79 18.13
CA VAL A 284 4.69 2.12 16.92
C VAL A 284 5.21 3.39 16.23
N VAL A 285 5.45 4.46 17.00
CA VAL A 285 5.86 5.75 16.41
C VAL A 285 7.29 5.68 15.90
N LYS A 286 7.50 6.01 14.62
CA LYS A 286 8.83 6.11 13.99
C LYS A 286 9.35 7.54 13.95
N SER A 287 8.47 8.51 13.85
CA SER A 287 8.78 9.94 13.90
C SER A 287 7.65 10.69 14.56
N GLY A 288 7.95 11.56 15.51
CA GLY A 288 6.99 12.54 16.06
C GLY A 288 6.53 13.51 14.96
N VAL A 289 5.43 14.23 15.25
CA VAL A 289 4.87 15.20 14.29
C VAL A 289 5.83 16.37 14.09
N ARG A 290 6.27 16.59 12.86
CA ARG A 290 7.23 17.62 12.44
C ARG A 290 6.80 18.30 11.14
N GLN A 291 7.36 19.47 10.90
CA GLN A 291 7.33 20.16 9.61
C GLN A 291 8.38 19.62 8.67
#